data_63059fe8a676ff07b4a9d444f87188dd
#
_entry.id   63059fe8a676ff07b4a9d444f87188dd
#
_cell.length_a   1.000
_cell.length_b   1.000
_cell.length_c   1.000
_cell.angle_alpha   90.00
_cell.angle_beta   90.00
_cell.angle_gamma   90.00
#
_symmetry.space_group_name_H-M   'P 1'
#
loop_
_entity.id
_entity.type
_entity.pdbx_description
1 polymer ?
#
loop_
_entity_poly.entity_id
_entity_poly.type
_entity_poly.pdbx_seq_one_letter_code
_entity_poly.pdbx_strand_id
1 'polypeptide(L)'
;MRFLGILIALLTFVCATRGENQTAGAIAMHGAPALAAEFDHLPYANPDAPKGGRLALAYLGAFDSLNPYNVKALSTAQGLVGNVYQSLMARSADEPFTLYGLIAQSIETDDARDRIVFHLNSAAHFSDGAKIVAADVLFTFNLLKAKGLPSQRAAYALVKSAEAPDDLTVRFDLTGADDRELPLILALMPVLSRAHTDAAHFEDQTLQIPVGAGPYKVAEVVPGQRLTLTRDPGYWARDLPINRGLYNFDEIRIDYFRDASAMFEAFKAGLVDFRLEDDPTRWRDGYGFPAARNGRVSRAALPYGLPKGISGFAFNTRRPIFADARAREGLATMFDFEWINANLYADAYKRSKSFFDDSELSAAGRPASPKERALLAPFPGAVRDDIFEGRWAPPVSDGSGRDRALARKALDLLAEAGYTLSGARLVDARGRPLDFEILVKNLQEEQLALAYSANLARIGVTATVRLIDEVQFQRRRARFDFDMMIGSWIASPSPGNEQRNRWSSAAAAMEGSYNICGAASPAIDAMIAAVVAARDRDDFVAAVRALDRLLLSGFYIVPLFYSKDQWIAYSSSLGRPDKTPLFGATLESWWRAKQ
;
A
#
# COMPACT_ATOMS: atom_id res chain seq x y z
N MET A 1 -18.95 33.08 -73.43
CA MET A 1 -18.81 33.63 -72.05
C MET A 1 -18.44 32.47 -71.14
N ARG A 2 -17.16 32.43 -70.73
CA ARG A 2 -16.61 31.38 -69.85
C ARG A 2 -16.50 31.96 -68.45
N PHE A 3 -17.21 31.38 -67.46
CA PHE A 3 -17.01 31.73 -66.05
C PHE A 3 -15.98 30.81 -65.43
N LEU A 4 -14.90 31.44 -64.96
CA LEU A 4 -13.82 30.78 -64.22
C LEU A 4 -14.15 30.87 -62.72
N GLY A 5 -14.44 29.74 -62.08
CA GLY A 5 -14.66 29.67 -60.65
C GLY A 5 -13.32 29.47 -59.92
N ILE A 6 -12.93 30.41 -59.08
CA ILE A 6 -11.76 30.30 -58.19
C ILE A 6 -12.19 29.63 -56.92
N LEU A 7 -11.63 28.42 -56.66
CA LEU A 7 -11.81 27.67 -55.42
C LEU A 7 -10.75 28.15 -54.43
N ILE A 8 -11.13 28.94 -53.41
CA ILE A 8 -10.25 29.33 -52.30
C ILE A 8 -10.30 28.21 -51.26
N ALA A 9 -9.22 27.43 -51.13
CA ALA A 9 -9.01 26.47 -50.04
C ALA A 9 -8.61 27.21 -48.78
N LEU A 10 -9.50 27.31 -47.79
CA LEU A 10 -9.16 27.75 -46.44
C LEU A 10 -8.36 26.62 -45.72
N LEU A 11 -7.05 26.79 -45.61
CA LEU A 11 -6.23 26.01 -44.67
C LEU A 11 -6.50 26.55 -43.26
N THR A 12 -7.32 25.85 -42.48
CA THR A 12 -7.42 26.07 -41.03
C THR A 12 -6.16 25.51 -40.37
N PHE A 13 -5.25 26.39 -39.98
CA PHE A 13 -4.15 26.08 -39.09
C PHE A 13 -4.76 25.82 -37.69
N VAL A 14 -4.87 24.56 -37.29
CA VAL A 14 -5.13 24.21 -35.90
C VAL A 14 -3.82 24.48 -35.13
N CYS A 15 -3.70 25.67 -34.56
CA CYS A 15 -2.71 25.95 -33.54
C CYS A 15 -3.08 25.09 -32.32
N ALA A 16 -2.36 24.00 -32.08
CA ALA A 16 -2.39 23.31 -30.82
C ALA A 16 -1.86 24.30 -29.77
N THR A 17 -2.75 24.95 -29.04
CA THR A 17 -2.42 25.70 -27.85
C THR A 17 -1.85 24.70 -26.84
N ARG A 18 -0.54 24.68 -26.63
CA ARG A 18 0.06 24.08 -25.44
C ARG A 18 -0.64 24.72 -24.24
N GLY A 19 -1.27 23.90 -23.41
CA GLY A 19 -1.89 24.37 -22.17
C GLY A 19 -0.88 25.17 -21.38
N GLU A 20 -1.30 26.31 -20.86
CA GLU A 20 -0.47 27.14 -19.98
C GLU A 20 -0.05 26.31 -18.77
N ASN A 21 1.23 26.35 -18.40
CA ASN A 21 1.74 25.75 -17.17
C ASN A 21 1.00 26.38 -15.98
N GLN A 22 0.31 25.57 -15.20
CA GLN A 22 -0.36 26.03 -13.98
C GLN A 22 0.58 25.84 -12.79
N THR A 23 0.91 26.94 -12.12
CA THR A 23 1.62 26.91 -10.82
C THR A 23 0.62 26.69 -9.71
N ALA A 24 0.80 25.65 -8.91
CA ALA A 24 -0.10 25.30 -7.83
C ALA A 24 0.67 24.93 -6.55
N GLY A 25 0.12 25.28 -5.38
CA GLY A 25 0.63 24.86 -4.07
C GLY A 25 0.36 23.39 -3.73
N ALA A 26 -0.36 22.67 -4.59
CA ALA A 26 -0.73 21.27 -4.36
C ALA A 26 -0.89 20.53 -5.69
N ILE A 27 -0.73 19.20 -5.64
CA ILE A 27 -0.96 18.30 -6.78
C ILE A 27 -1.70 17.04 -6.32
N ALA A 28 -2.79 16.68 -7.01
CA ALA A 28 -3.48 15.41 -6.85
C ALA A 28 -3.15 14.46 -8.01
N MET A 29 -3.14 13.16 -7.76
CA MET A 29 -2.93 12.16 -8.82
C MET A 29 -4.09 12.22 -9.83
N HIS A 30 -5.33 12.29 -9.33
CA HIS A 30 -6.54 12.41 -10.14
C HIS A 30 -7.45 13.49 -9.54
N GLY A 31 -8.04 14.32 -10.41
CA GLY A 31 -8.91 15.41 -10.00
C GLY A 31 -8.14 16.58 -9.37
N ALA A 32 -8.83 17.36 -8.54
CA ALA A 32 -8.28 18.50 -7.83
C ALA A 32 -7.98 18.17 -6.36
N PRO A 33 -6.99 18.84 -5.72
CA PRO A 33 -6.80 18.81 -4.28
C PRO A 33 -8.08 19.18 -3.52
N ALA A 34 -8.38 18.49 -2.41
CA ALA A 34 -9.60 18.72 -1.64
C ALA A 34 -9.53 19.97 -0.76
N LEU A 35 -8.34 20.37 -0.33
CA LEU A 35 -8.17 21.59 0.48
C LEU A 35 -8.02 22.80 -0.42
N ALA A 36 -8.61 23.94 0.02
CA ALA A 36 -8.45 25.22 -0.64
C ALA A 36 -6.96 25.64 -0.68
N ALA A 37 -6.60 26.52 -1.63
CA ALA A 37 -5.21 26.99 -1.76
C ALA A 37 -4.69 27.66 -0.46
N GLU A 38 -5.55 28.30 0.30
CA GLU A 38 -5.24 29.02 1.54
C GLU A 38 -5.86 28.32 2.77
N PHE A 39 -5.74 26.97 2.86
CA PHE A 39 -6.17 26.27 4.08
C PHE A 39 -5.28 26.62 5.27
N ASP A 40 -5.84 26.63 6.48
CA ASP A 40 -5.14 27.03 7.70
C ASP A 40 -4.37 25.87 8.35
N HIS A 41 -4.99 24.69 8.38
CA HIS A 41 -4.39 23.45 8.92
C HIS A 41 -5.11 22.23 8.33
N LEU A 42 -4.50 21.06 8.51
CA LEU A 42 -5.10 19.79 8.06
C LEU A 42 -6.36 19.47 8.89
N PRO A 43 -7.44 18.94 8.29
CA PRO A 43 -8.69 18.66 9.00
C PRO A 43 -8.58 17.70 10.18
N TYR A 44 -7.50 16.91 10.24
CA TYR A 44 -7.18 15.95 11.30
C TYR A 44 -6.05 16.43 12.22
N ALA A 45 -5.72 17.72 12.20
CA ALA A 45 -4.79 18.37 13.11
C ALA A 45 -5.52 19.31 14.05
N ASN A 46 -5.03 19.44 15.28
CA ASN A 46 -5.50 20.48 16.22
C ASN A 46 -4.42 21.56 16.31
N PRO A 47 -4.63 22.76 15.74
CA PRO A 47 -3.65 23.84 15.79
C PRO A 47 -3.32 24.29 17.22
N ASP A 48 -4.24 24.10 18.18
CA ASP A 48 -4.11 24.46 19.58
C ASP A 48 -3.57 23.29 20.45
N ALA A 49 -3.17 22.18 19.82
CA ALA A 49 -2.61 21.03 20.54
C ALA A 49 -1.40 21.46 21.38
N PRO A 50 -1.37 21.11 22.68
CA PRO A 50 -0.23 21.47 23.52
C PRO A 50 1.05 20.80 23.01
N LYS A 51 2.11 21.58 22.92
CA LYS A 51 3.46 21.06 22.62
C LYS A 51 4.10 20.61 23.93
N GLY A 52 4.80 19.47 23.88
CA GLY A 52 5.55 18.99 25.03
C GLY A 52 5.43 17.50 25.30
N GLY A 53 6.25 17.03 26.24
CA GLY A 53 6.25 15.66 26.70
C GLY A 53 6.88 14.66 25.74
N ARG A 54 6.79 13.39 26.11
CA ARG A 54 7.40 12.26 25.39
C ARG A 54 6.33 11.31 24.84
N LEU A 55 6.60 10.78 23.67
CA LEU A 55 5.91 9.63 23.08
C LEU A 55 6.85 8.42 23.06
N ALA A 56 6.49 7.32 23.71
CA ALA A 56 7.23 6.07 23.68
C ALA A 56 6.54 5.06 22.75
N LEU A 57 7.28 4.61 21.74
CA LEU A 57 6.85 3.64 20.74
C LEU A 57 7.66 2.35 20.85
N ALA A 58 7.15 1.27 20.30
CA ALA A 58 7.82 -0.03 20.26
C ALA A 58 7.67 -0.69 18.90
N TYR A 59 8.75 -1.32 18.43
CA TYR A 59 8.79 -2.14 17.24
C TYR A 59 9.44 -3.49 17.49
N LEU A 60 9.08 -4.49 16.70
CA LEU A 60 9.74 -5.80 16.70
C LEU A 60 11.01 -5.77 15.88
N GLY A 61 12.01 -6.53 16.31
CA GLY A 61 13.29 -6.69 15.62
C GLY A 61 14.39 -5.79 16.17
N ALA A 62 15.23 -5.30 15.28
CA ALA A 62 16.36 -4.41 15.56
C ALA A 62 16.61 -3.53 14.34
N PHE A 63 17.57 -2.60 14.40
CA PHE A 63 18.01 -1.81 13.26
C PHE A 63 19.54 -1.75 13.22
N ASP A 64 20.07 -1.59 12.01
CA ASP A 64 21.51 -1.46 11.72
C ASP A 64 21.84 -0.24 10.86
N SER A 65 20.81 0.57 10.50
CA SER A 65 20.99 1.76 9.68
C SER A 65 20.04 2.88 10.09
N LEU A 66 20.52 4.13 9.95
CA LEU A 66 19.73 5.36 10.01
C LEU A 66 19.43 5.92 8.61
N ASN A 67 19.83 5.22 7.55
CA ASN A 67 19.53 5.60 6.17
C ASN A 67 18.36 4.77 5.61
N PRO A 68 17.12 5.32 5.52
CA PRO A 68 15.95 4.58 5.04
C PRO A 68 15.96 4.33 3.52
N TYR A 69 16.93 4.85 2.82
CA TYR A 69 17.09 4.71 1.37
C TYR A 69 18.21 3.72 0.97
N ASN A 70 18.80 3.07 1.96
CA ASN A 70 19.88 2.08 1.78
C ASN A 70 19.30 0.70 1.45
N VAL A 71 19.77 0.09 0.36
CA VAL A 71 19.35 -1.25 -0.08
C VAL A 71 20.13 -2.39 0.59
N LYS A 72 21.26 -2.11 1.23
CA LYS A 72 22.13 -3.12 1.87
C LYS A 72 21.87 -3.25 3.37
N ALA A 73 21.14 -2.32 3.98
CA ALA A 73 20.73 -2.42 5.36
C ALA A 73 19.81 -3.63 5.58
N LEU A 74 20.02 -4.40 6.64
CA LEU A 74 19.13 -5.49 7.01
C LEU A 74 17.82 -4.94 7.59
N SER A 75 17.91 -3.85 8.35
CA SER A 75 16.77 -3.15 8.91
C SER A 75 17.11 -1.69 9.20
N THR A 76 16.25 -0.78 8.74
CA THR A 76 16.38 0.65 9.02
C THR A 76 15.56 1.04 10.24
N ALA A 77 16.09 1.97 11.03
CA ALA A 77 15.37 2.51 12.18
C ALA A 77 14.04 3.16 11.75
N GLN A 78 12.98 2.87 12.49
CA GLN A 78 11.65 3.43 12.26
C GLN A 78 11.58 4.90 12.70
N GLY A 79 10.63 5.65 12.18
CA GLY A 79 10.36 7.03 12.58
C GLY A 79 11.29 8.09 11.97
N LEU A 80 12.17 7.74 11.04
CA LEU A 80 13.08 8.70 10.39
C LEU A 80 12.42 9.47 9.26
N VAL A 81 11.66 8.78 8.39
CA VAL A 81 10.95 9.43 7.26
C VAL A 81 9.81 10.28 7.80
N GLY A 82 9.71 11.51 7.35
CA GLY A 82 8.73 12.49 7.83
C GLY A 82 9.16 13.24 9.09
N ASN A 83 9.86 12.60 10.03
CA ASN A 83 10.34 13.26 11.24
C ASN A 83 11.72 13.88 11.08
N VAL A 84 12.66 13.18 10.46
CA VAL A 84 14.05 13.65 10.24
C VAL A 84 14.27 14.01 8.78
N TYR A 85 13.89 13.12 7.87
CA TYR A 85 13.96 13.35 6.43
C TYR A 85 12.63 13.86 5.91
N GLN A 86 12.64 14.95 5.16
CA GLN A 86 11.48 15.52 4.51
C GLN A 86 11.60 15.51 2.99
N SER A 87 10.45 15.45 2.33
CA SER A 87 10.30 15.45 0.88
C SER A 87 10.04 16.85 0.33
N LEU A 88 10.10 16.99 -1.00
CA LEU A 88 9.77 18.25 -1.67
C LEU A 88 8.36 18.73 -1.32
N MET A 89 7.37 17.83 -1.33
CA MET A 89 5.99 18.13 -0.93
C MET A 89 5.50 17.11 0.10
N ALA A 90 4.52 17.46 0.91
CA ALA A 90 3.96 16.61 1.97
C ALA A 90 2.62 16.01 1.57
N ARG A 91 2.40 14.73 1.94
CA ARG A 91 1.14 14.02 1.67
C ARG A 91 0.08 14.34 2.70
N SER A 92 -1.15 14.59 2.25
CA SER A 92 -2.32 14.57 3.12
C SER A 92 -2.69 13.13 3.48
N ALA A 93 -2.90 12.87 4.77
CA ALA A 93 -3.39 11.56 5.23
C ALA A 93 -4.91 11.38 5.08
N ASP A 94 -5.61 12.41 4.60
CA ASP A 94 -7.07 12.43 4.45
C ASP A 94 -7.52 12.41 2.97
N GLU A 95 -6.58 12.28 2.05
CA GLU A 95 -6.84 12.23 0.62
C GLU A 95 -6.18 11.03 -0.05
N PRO A 96 -6.74 10.48 -1.13
CA PRO A 96 -6.20 9.26 -1.77
C PRO A 96 -4.72 9.37 -2.16
N PHE A 97 -4.35 10.39 -2.92
CA PHE A 97 -2.97 10.72 -3.25
C PHE A 97 -2.87 12.19 -3.68
N THR A 98 -2.80 13.06 -2.69
CA THR A 98 -2.64 14.51 -2.86
C THR A 98 -1.48 15.00 -2.03
N LEU A 99 -0.66 15.87 -2.62
CA LEU A 99 0.52 16.46 -2.01
C LEU A 99 0.36 17.97 -1.95
N TYR A 100 0.84 18.55 -0.87
CA TYR A 100 0.82 19.99 -0.59
C TYR A 100 2.24 20.51 -0.40
N GLY A 101 2.42 21.81 -0.66
CA GLY A 101 3.73 22.44 -0.58
C GLY A 101 4.42 22.28 0.77
N LEU A 102 5.72 22.00 0.73
CA LEU A 102 6.62 21.87 1.87
C LEU A 102 7.98 22.47 1.49
N ILE A 103 9.05 21.68 1.27
CA ILE A 103 10.34 22.18 0.77
C ILE A 103 10.15 22.85 -0.59
N ALA A 104 9.36 22.27 -1.50
CA ALA A 104 8.82 22.99 -2.64
C ALA A 104 7.49 23.63 -2.23
N GLN A 105 7.41 24.96 -2.28
CA GLN A 105 6.19 25.70 -1.98
C GLN A 105 5.14 25.57 -3.08
N SER A 106 5.58 25.31 -4.34
CA SER A 106 4.69 25.13 -5.48
C SER A 106 5.31 24.21 -6.53
N ILE A 107 4.44 23.70 -7.39
CA ILE A 107 4.77 22.86 -8.54
C ILE A 107 4.11 23.43 -9.79
N GLU A 108 4.82 23.39 -10.92
CA GLU A 108 4.26 23.65 -12.24
C GLU A 108 4.26 22.36 -13.05
N THR A 109 3.17 22.11 -13.73
CA THR A 109 3.06 21.02 -14.71
C THR A 109 1.99 21.36 -15.74
N ASP A 110 2.09 20.80 -16.92
CA ASP A 110 1.07 20.83 -17.95
C ASP A 110 0.09 19.65 -17.81
N ASP A 111 -0.91 19.58 -18.69
CA ASP A 111 -1.90 18.50 -18.69
C ASP A 111 -1.30 17.13 -19.01
N ALA A 112 -0.23 17.08 -19.81
CA ALA A 112 0.49 15.85 -20.16
C ALA A 112 1.36 15.34 -19.01
N ARG A 113 1.73 16.22 -18.08
CA ARG A 113 2.65 15.96 -16.96
C ARG A 113 4.00 15.40 -17.43
N ASP A 114 4.47 15.81 -18.61
CA ASP A 114 5.78 15.43 -19.17
C ASP A 114 6.90 16.39 -18.75
N ARG A 115 6.53 17.55 -18.17
CA ARG A 115 7.44 18.53 -17.56
C ARG A 115 6.93 18.94 -16.19
N ILE A 116 7.84 19.00 -15.22
CA ILE A 116 7.58 19.39 -13.85
C ILE A 116 8.61 20.39 -13.40
N VAL A 117 8.16 21.48 -12.78
CA VAL A 117 9.02 22.48 -12.15
C VAL A 117 8.64 22.63 -10.69
N PHE A 118 9.58 22.47 -9.80
CA PHE A 118 9.43 22.72 -8.37
C PHE A 118 10.05 24.06 -8.03
N HIS A 119 9.29 24.92 -7.33
CA HIS A 119 9.78 26.17 -6.75
C HIS A 119 10.00 25.97 -5.26
N LEU A 120 11.25 26.05 -4.81
CA LEU A 120 11.62 25.81 -3.43
C LEU A 120 11.22 26.99 -2.54
N ASN A 121 10.89 26.69 -1.30
CA ASN A 121 10.62 27.69 -0.28
C ASN A 121 11.95 28.32 0.19
N SER A 122 12.12 29.62 0.04
CA SER A 122 13.35 30.35 0.40
C SER A 122 13.68 30.30 1.91
N ALA A 123 12.70 29.95 2.76
CA ALA A 123 12.90 29.75 4.19
C ALA A 123 13.37 28.33 4.52
N ALA A 124 13.33 27.39 3.57
CA ALA A 124 13.68 26.00 3.82
C ALA A 124 15.16 25.86 4.19
N HIS A 125 15.42 25.16 5.28
CA HIS A 125 16.78 24.87 5.73
C HIS A 125 16.87 23.52 6.43
N PHE A 126 18.06 22.95 6.45
CA PHE A 126 18.40 21.77 7.23
C PHE A 126 18.50 22.07 8.73
N SER A 127 18.57 21.03 9.53
CA SER A 127 18.62 21.12 10.99
C SER A 127 19.91 21.75 11.56
N ASP A 128 20.93 21.94 10.73
CA ASP A 128 22.16 22.68 11.05
C ASP A 128 22.08 24.16 10.65
N GLY A 129 20.96 24.60 10.05
CA GLY A 129 20.72 25.96 9.59
C GLY A 129 21.15 26.24 8.15
N ALA A 130 21.78 25.29 7.45
CA ALA A 130 22.14 25.43 6.04
C ALA A 130 20.88 25.50 5.16
N LYS A 131 20.82 26.48 4.25
CA LYS A 131 19.68 26.61 3.31
C LYS A 131 19.59 25.41 2.39
N ILE A 132 18.36 25.00 2.09
CA ILE A 132 18.07 24.01 1.07
C ILE A 132 18.00 24.72 -0.27
N VAL A 133 18.80 24.26 -1.23
CA VAL A 133 18.88 24.82 -2.57
C VAL A 133 18.65 23.75 -3.63
N ALA A 134 18.37 24.18 -4.86
CA ALA A 134 18.12 23.30 -6.00
C ALA A 134 19.25 22.28 -6.23
N ALA A 135 20.50 22.65 -5.91
CA ALA A 135 21.64 21.75 -5.99
C ALA A 135 21.54 20.54 -5.04
N ASP A 136 20.90 20.67 -3.84
CA ASP A 136 20.66 19.55 -2.93
C ASP A 136 19.62 18.60 -3.50
N VAL A 137 18.59 19.14 -4.16
CA VAL A 137 17.54 18.35 -4.83
C VAL A 137 18.12 17.55 -5.99
N LEU A 138 18.94 18.16 -6.86
CA LEU A 138 19.61 17.46 -7.97
C LEU A 138 20.60 16.43 -7.47
N PHE A 139 21.37 16.75 -6.43
CA PHE A 139 22.27 15.80 -5.77
C PHE A 139 21.49 14.57 -5.31
N THR A 140 20.40 14.79 -4.57
CA THR A 140 19.54 13.71 -4.05
C THR A 140 18.94 12.88 -5.18
N PHE A 141 18.39 13.53 -6.22
CA PHE A 141 17.83 12.84 -7.38
C PHE A 141 18.86 11.91 -8.03
N ASN A 142 20.04 12.43 -8.35
CA ASN A 142 21.10 11.66 -8.99
C ASN A 142 21.59 10.50 -8.11
N LEU A 143 21.73 10.74 -6.81
CA LEU A 143 22.15 9.73 -5.84
C LEU A 143 21.12 8.59 -5.76
N LEU A 144 19.84 8.92 -5.59
CA LEU A 144 18.77 7.92 -5.48
C LEU A 144 18.46 7.22 -6.81
N LYS A 145 18.63 7.90 -7.95
CA LYS A 145 18.56 7.27 -9.28
C LYS A 145 19.63 6.19 -9.46
N ALA A 146 20.83 6.42 -8.91
CA ALA A 146 21.96 5.49 -9.03
C ALA A 146 21.93 4.41 -7.94
N LYS A 147 21.69 4.78 -6.67
CA LYS A 147 21.91 3.95 -5.47
C LYS A 147 20.70 3.79 -4.57
N GLY A 148 19.56 4.41 -4.87
CA GLY A 148 18.34 4.34 -4.07
C GLY A 148 17.65 2.98 -4.14
N LEU A 149 16.52 2.86 -3.47
CA LEU A 149 15.69 1.65 -3.47
C LEU A 149 15.30 1.26 -4.90
N PRO A 150 15.09 -0.04 -5.20
CA PRO A 150 14.75 -0.49 -6.56
C PRO A 150 13.55 0.24 -7.17
N SER A 151 12.51 0.56 -6.37
CA SER A 151 11.35 1.33 -6.80
C SER A 151 11.71 2.77 -7.19
N GLN A 152 12.59 3.43 -6.41
CA GLN A 152 13.08 4.78 -6.73
C GLN A 152 13.91 4.78 -8.01
N ARG A 153 14.86 3.84 -8.14
CA ARG A 153 15.67 3.70 -9.36
C ARG A 153 14.81 3.49 -10.61
N ALA A 154 13.79 2.63 -10.51
CA ALA A 154 12.87 2.35 -11.60
C ALA A 154 12.06 3.60 -12.00
N ALA A 155 11.49 4.32 -11.02
CA ALA A 155 10.73 5.54 -11.27
C ALA A 155 11.63 6.65 -11.83
N TYR A 156 12.79 6.89 -11.23
CA TYR A 156 13.69 7.97 -11.66
C TYR A 156 14.40 7.67 -12.99
N ALA A 157 14.44 6.44 -13.45
CA ALA A 157 14.88 6.09 -14.80
C ALA A 157 13.97 6.70 -15.88
N LEU A 158 12.71 6.98 -15.57
CA LEU A 158 11.74 7.62 -16.46
C LEU A 158 11.94 9.15 -16.58
N VAL A 159 12.89 9.72 -15.84
CA VAL A 159 13.27 11.14 -15.97
C VAL A 159 14.34 11.27 -17.05
N LYS A 160 14.01 12.07 -18.08
CA LYS A 160 14.87 12.35 -19.24
C LYS A 160 15.99 13.34 -18.90
N SER A 161 15.63 14.44 -18.23
CA SER A 161 16.58 15.45 -17.75
C SER A 161 16.14 16.04 -16.43
N ALA A 162 17.10 16.50 -15.63
CA ALA A 162 16.90 17.21 -14.38
C ALA A 162 17.87 18.39 -14.34
N GLU A 163 17.35 19.60 -14.12
CA GLU A 163 18.11 20.85 -14.17
C GLU A 163 17.74 21.78 -13.02
N ALA A 164 18.69 22.62 -12.60
CA ALA A 164 18.48 23.70 -11.64
C ALA A 164 18.81 25.03 -12.35
N PRO A 165 17.79 25.70 -12.92
CA PRO A 165 18.02 26.99 -13.59
C PRO A 165 18.53 28.10 -12.65
N ASP A 166 18.15 28.02 -11.38
CA ASP A 166 18.60 28.89 -10.28
C ASP A 166 18.58 28.14 -8.94
N ASP A 167 18.92 28.81 -7.86
CA ASP A 167 19.05 28.21 -6.52
C ASP A 167 17.71 27.70 -5.93
N LEU A 168 16.57 28.18 -6.41
CA LEU A 168 15.25 27.84 -5.88
C LEU A 168 14.33 27.12 -6.88
N THR A 169 14.83 26.82 -8.08
CA THR A 169 14.03 26.18 -9.13
C THR A 169 14.66 24.87 -9.58
N VAL A 170 13.86 23.79 -9.60
CA VAL A 170 14.28 22.49 -10.14
C VAL A 170 13.30 22.05 -11.20
N ARG A 171 13.80 21.71 -12.39
CA ARG A 171 13.01 21.22 -13.51
C ARG A 171 13.35 19.76 -13.82
N PHE A 172 12.31 18.97 -14.06
CA PHE A 172 12.38 17.60 -14.55
C PHE A 172 11.59 17.49 -15.86
N ASP A 173 12.20 16.96 -16.91
CA ASP A 173 11.52 16.53 -18.12
C ASP A 173 11.40 14.99 -18.09
N LEU A 174 10.22 14.45 -18.37
CA LEU A 174 9.91 13.02 -18.27
C LEU A 174 9.92 12.34 -19.63
N THR A 175 10.10 11.01 -19.66
CA THR A 175 10.20 10.23 -20.90
C THR A 175 8.85 9.80 -21.46
N GLY A 176 7.78 9.84 -20.66
CA GLY A 176 6.45 9.38 -21.03
C GLY A 176 5.37 10.37 -20.65
N ALA A 177 4.53 10.76 -21.61
CA ALA A 177 3.23 11.35 -21.33
C ALA A 177 2.30 10.29 -20.75
N ASP A 178 1.29 10.72 -19.96
CA ASP A 178 0.24 9.88 -19.39
C ASP A 178 0.60 9.08 -18.11
N ASP A 179 1.81 9.22 -17.55
CA ASP A 179 2.09 8.71 -16.21
C ASP A 179 1.71 9.77 -15.15
N ARG A 180 0.51 9.64 -14.59
CA ARG A 180 -0.02 10.59 -13.60
C ARG A 180 0.65 10.45 -12.22
N GLU A 181 1.33 9.36 -11.96
CA GLU A 181 1.93 9.02 -10.67
C GLU A 181 3.37 9.55 -10.55
N LEU A 182 4.15 9.52 -11.62
CA LEU A 182 5.57 9.89 -11.59
C LEU A 182 5.85 11.31 -11.05
N PRO A 183 5.04 12.35 -11.38
CA PRO A 183 5.17 13.68 -10.76
C PRO A 183 5.05 13.67 -9.24
N LEU A 184 4.12 12.86 -8.70
CA LEU A 184 3.91 12.75 -7.27
C LEU A 184 5.03 11.94 -6.60
N ILE A 185 5.56 10.93 -7.28
CA ILE A 185 6.75 10.18 -6.81
C ILE A 185 7.96 11.11 -6.70
N LEU A 186 8.18 12.00 -7.68
CA LEU A 186 9.23 13.02 -7.62
C LEU A 186 8.97 14.03 -6.51
N ALA A 187 7.73 14.46 -6.32
CA ALA A 187 7.36 15.38 -5.25
C ALA A 187 7.53 14.76 -3.84
N LEU A 188 7.44 13.44 -3.71
CA LEU A 188 7.74 12.70 -2.48
C LEU A 188 9.23 12.35 -2.32
N MET A 189 10.08 12.75 -3.25
CA MET A 189 11.53 12.56 -3.12
C MET A 189 12.03 13.29 -1.87
N PRO A 190 12.79 12.61 -0.98
CA PRO A 190 13.43 13.28 0.15
C PRO A 190 14.46 14.29 -0.36
N VAL A 191 14.79 15.29 0.43
CA VAL A 191 15.90 16.19 0.16
C VAL A 191 17.00 15.93 1.17
N LEU A 192 18.15 15.44 0.67
CA LEU A 192 19.33 15.11 1.47
C LEU A 192 20.33 16.25 1.40
N SER A 193 20.98 16.57 2.53
CA SER A 193 22.06 17.54 2.56
C SER A 193 23.27 17.04 1.77
N ARG A 194 23.61 17.73 0.68
CA ARG A 194 24.78 17.42 -0.13
C ARG A 194 26.08 17.53 0.67
N ALA A 195 26.11 18.44 1.66
CA ALA A 195 27.30 18.66 2.50
C ALA A 195 27.52 17.54 3.52
N HIS A 196 26.45 16.85 3.95
CA HIS A 196 26.50 15.84 5.01
C HIS A 196 26.21 14.42 4.54
N THR A 197 25.96 14.21 3.25
CA THR A 197 25.69 12.87 2.70
C THR A 197 26.91 12.37 1.92
N ASP A 198 27.52 11.30 2.43
CA ASP A 198 28.60 10.62 1.72
C ASP A 198 28.04 9.78 0.58
N ALA A 199 28.11 10.33 -0.64
CA ALA A 199 27.63 9.65 -1.84
C ALA A 199 28.44 8.39 -2.18
N ALA A 200 29.72 8.30 -1.79
CA ALA A 200 30.57 7.13 -2.06
C ALA A 200 30.11 5.93 -1.23
N HIS A 201 29.82 6.16 0.05
CA HIS A 201 29.45 5.15 1.03
C HIS A 201 27.94 5.12 1.35
N PHE A 202 27.10 5.69 0.46
CA PHE A 202 25.66 5.82 0.68
C PHE A 202 24.93 4.49 0.94
N GLU A 203 25.42 3.43 0.32
CA GLU A 203 24.83 2.07 0.46
C GLU A 203 25.41 1.29 1.66
N ASP A 204 26.38 1.83 2.37
CA ASP A 204 26.96 1.15 3.53
C ASP A 204 25.99 1.20 4.72
N GLN A 205 26.01 0.17 5.55
CA GLN A 205 25.30 0.18 6.83
C GLN A 205 25.90 1.29 7.71
N THR A 206 25.06 2.22 8.17
CA THR A 206 25.54 3.34 8.98
C THR A 206 24.55 3.72 10.07
N LEU A 207 25.08 3.96 11.25
CA LEU A 207 24.41 4.59 12.37
C LEU A 207 24.84 6.06 12.55
N GLN A 208 25.50 6.64 11.56
CA GLN A 208 25.82 8.07 11.54
C GLN A 208 24.54 8.90 11.62
N ILE A 209 24.50 9.84 12.55
CA ILE A 209 23.37 10.73 12.75
C ILE A 209 23.23 11.65 11.52
N PRO A 210 22.07 11.62 10.84
CA PRO A 210 21.86 12.44 9.66
C PRO A 210 21.55 13.90 10.02
N VAL A 211 21.94 14.80 9.13
CA VAL A 211 21.42 16.18 9.08
C VAL A 211 20.20 16.17 8.18
N GLY A 212 19.02 16.30 8.77
CA GLY A 212 17.74 16.29 8.06
C GLY A 212 17.09 17.66 7.98
N ALA A 213 15.93 17.74 7.33
CA ALA A 213 15.12 18.95 7.18
C ALA A 213 13.81 18.89 7.97
N GLY A 214 13.65 17.85 8.80
CA GLY A 214 12.42 17.52 9.50
C GLY A 214 12.23 18.19 10.85
N PRO A 215 11.04 17.99 11.46
CA PRO A 215 10.67 18.57 12.76
C PRO A 215 11.43 17.98 13.94
N TYR A 216 12.14 16.86 13.75
CA TYR A 216 12.91 16.19 14.78
C TYR A 216 14.36 15.95 14.34
N LYS A 217 15.25 15.91 15.32
CA LYS A 217 16.66 15.51 15.19
C LYS A 217 16.89 14.21 15.94
N VAL A 218 17.80 13.38 15.44
CA VAL A 218 18.26 12.20 16.20
C VAL A 218 19.10 12.67 17.36
N ALA A 219 18.66 12.37 18.60
CA ALA A 219 19.34 12.75 19.84
C ALA A 219 20.20 11.62 20.38
N GLU A 220 19.72 10.39 20.31
CA GLU A 220 20.42 9.22 20.86
C GLU A 220 20.19 8.00 19.97
N VAL A 221 21.24 7.20 19.79
CA VAL A 221 21.19 5.90 19.11
C VAL A 221 21.81 4.86 20.02
N VAL A 222 21.02 3.88 20.45
CA VAL A 222 21.52 2.64 21.06
C VAL A 222 21.38 1.55 20.00
N PRO A 223 22.47 1.11 19.35
CA PRO A 223 22.43 0.26 18.19
C PRO A 223 21.51 -0.96 18.33
N GLY A 224 20.57 -1.12 17.42
CA GLY A 224 19.62 -2.22 17.40
C GLY A 224 18.57 -2.25 18.50
N GLN A 225 18.61 -1.31 19.46
CA GLN A 225 17.75 -1.33 20.65
C GLN A 225 16.87 -0.11 20.82
N ARG A 226 17.42 1.10 20.58
CA ARG A 226 16.69 2.35 20.79
C ARG A 226 17.12 3.46 19.84
N LEU A 227 16.15 4.21 19.39
CA LEU A 227 16.31 5.51 18.75
C LEU A 227 15.54 6.55 19.54
N THR A 228 16.17 7.70 19.85
CA THR A 228 15.51 8.84 20.47
C THR A 228 15.59 10.03 19.53
N LEU A 229 14.43 10.62 19.25
CA LEU A 229 14.29 11.84 18.46
C LEU A 229 13.86 12.98 19.37
N THR A 230 14.47 14.16 19.21
CA THR A 230 14.10 15.40 19.90
C THR A 230 13.54 16.41 18.92
N ARG A 231 12.45 17.09 19.30
CA ARG A 231 11.83 18.12 18.46
C ARG A 231 12.82 19.28 18.25
N ASP A 232 12.92 19.71 17.00
CA ASP A 232 13.73 20.88 16.65
C ASP A 232 12.91 22.16 16.86
N PRO A 233 13.22 23.00 17.88
CA PRO A 233 12.53 24.26 18.08
C PRO A 233 12.76 25.25 16.92
N GLY A 234 13.82 25.07 16.15
CA GLY A 234 14.16 25.87 14.97
C GLY A 234 13.54 25.36 13.68
N TYR A 235 12.69 24.32 13.71
CA TYR A 235 12.10 23.76 12.50
C TYR A 235 11.35 24.83 11.69
N TRP A 236 11.84 25.08 10.47
CA TRP A 236 11.41 26.19 9.63
C TRP A 236 9.95 26.08 9.17
N ALA A 237 9.46 24.85 8.95
CA ALA A 237 8.14 24.60 8.38
C ALA A 237 7.04 24.39 9.43
N ARG A 238 7.29 24.65 10.73
CA ARG A 238 6.34 24.37 11.81
C ARG A 238 5.01 25.10 11.68
N ASP A 239 5.03 26.32 11.10
CA ASP A 239 3.87 27.19 10.97
C ASP A 239 3.20 27.10 9.57
N LEU A 240 3.75 26.25 8.67
CA LEU A 240 3.10 25.99 7.39
C LEU A 240 1.76 25.27 7.61
N PRO A 241 0.71 25.58 6.82
CA PRO A 241 -0.62 24.96 6.97
C PRO A 241 -0.59 23.42 7.01
N ILE A 242 0.29 22.81 6.23
CA ILE A 242 0.46 21.34 6.17
C ILE A 242 1.00 20.73 7.47
N ASN A 243 1.67 21.53 8.32
CA ASN A 243 2.32 21.07 9.56
C ASN A 243 1.69 21.66 10.82
N ARG A 244 0.83 22.66 10.69
CA ARG A 244 0.22 23.32 11.84
C ARG A 244 -0.63 22.36 12.65
N GLY A 245 -0.35 22.25 13.94
CA GLY A 245 -1.01 21.28 14.84
C GLY A 245 -0.40 19.87 14.83
N LEU A 246 0.67 19.63 14.06
CA LEU A 246 1.42 18.39 14.05
C LEU A 246 2.72 18.48 14.89
N TYR A 247 3.36 17.32 15.11
CA TYR A 247 4.68 17.20 15.78
C TYR A 247 4.69 17.82 17.18
N ASN A 248 3.76 17.35 18.03
CA ASN A 248 3.49 17.99 19.31
C ASN A 248 4.40 17.51 20.45
N PHE A 249 5.05 16.35 20.34
CA PHE A 249 5.91 15.81 21.39
C PHE A 249 7.30 16.46 21.34
N ASP A 250 7.92 16.69 22.53
CA ASP A 250 9.31 17.14 22.61
C ASP A 250 10.30 16.01 22.30
N GLU A 251 9.91 14.78 22.64
CA GLU A 251 10.71 13.59 22.46
C GLU A 251 9.87 12.44 21.92
N ILE A 252 10.41 11.72 20.93
CA ILE A 252 9.89 10.43 20.48
C ILE A 252 10.95 9.37 20.77
N ARG A 253 10.64 8.45 21.68
CA ARG A 253 11.50 7.30 21.98
C ARG A 253 10.95 6.06 21.29
N ILE A 254 11.79 5.35 20.57
CA ILE A 254 11.47 4.15 19.81
C ILE A 254 12.33 3.01 20.34
N ASP A 255 11.72 2.08 21.09
CA ASP A 255 12.38 0.90 21.64
C ASP A 255 12.14 -0.33 20.75
N TYR A 256 13.13 -1.19 20.58
CA TYR A 256 13.07 -2.41 19.78
C TYR A 256 13.05 -3.64 20.67
N PHE A 257 12.14 -4.56 20.40
CA PHE A 257 11.94 -5.79 21.14
C PHE A 257 12.17 -7.01 20.26
N ARG A 258 12.71 -8.09 20.82
CA ARG A 258 12.97 -9.32 20.09
C ARG A 258 11.70 -10.12 19.80
N ASP A 259 10.71 -10.02 20.68
CA ASP A 259 9.45 -10.77 20.55
C ASP A 259 8.23 -9.92 20.96
N ALA A 260 7.07 -10.31 20.42
CA ALA A 260 5.80 -9.61 20.60
C ALA A 260 5.28 -9.69 22.04
N SER A 261 5.64 -10.73 22.79
CA SER A 261 5.19 -10.90 24.18
C SER A 261 5.91 -9.92 25.09
N ALA A 262 7.24 -9.80 24.97
CA ALA A 262 8.03 -8.80 25.69
C ALA A 262 7.58 -7.38 25.37
N MET A 263 7.27 -7.09 24.09
CA MET A 263 6.72 -5.79 23.67
C MET A 263 5.36 -5.51 24.31
N PHE A 264 4.49 -6.51 24.42
CA PHE A 264 3.19 -6.36 25.08
C PHE A 264 3.32 -6.17 26.60
N GLU A 265 4.23 -6.89 27.26
CA GLU A 265 4.52 -6.67 28.69
C GLU A 265 5.07 -5.27 28.96
N ALA A 266 5.93 -4.73 28.09
CA ALA A 266 6.41 -3.35 28.18
C ALA A 266 5.25 -2.33 28.06
N PHE A 267 4.28 -2.58 27.17
CA PHE A 267 3.08 -1.75 27.07
C PHE A 267 2.23 -1.83 28.34
N LYS A 268 2.02 -3.02 28.91
CA LYS A 268 1.29 -3.23 30.19
C LYS A 268 1.94 -2.51 31.35
N ALA A 269 3.28 -2.46 31.36
CA ALA A 269 4.10 -1.76 32.36
C ALA A 269 4.11 -0.23 32.17
N GLY A 270 3.54 0.31 31.08
CA GLY A 270 3.52 1.74 30.78
C GLY A 270 4.88 2.28 30.26
N LEU A 271 5.74 1.40 29.74
CA LEU A 271 7.00 1.77 29.10
C LEU A 271 6.81 2.19 27.64
N VAL A 272 5.67 1.84 27.06
CA VAL A 272 5.23 2.13 25.70
C VAL A 272 3.87 2.81 25.78
N ASP A 273 3.68 3.90 25.04
CA ASP A 273 2.48 4.73 25.09
C ASP A 273 1.41 4.34 24.06
N PHE A 274 1.79 3.72 22.95
CA PHE A 274 0.90 3.39 21.84
C PHE A 274 1.18 2.00 21.29
N ARG A 275 0.12 1.30 20.94
CA ARG A 275 0.17 0.00 20.29
C ARG A 275 -0.93 -0.11 19.23
N LEU A 276 -0.55 -0.50 18.02
CA LEU A 276 -1.45 -1.05 17.02
C LEU A 276 -1.59 -2.56 17.30
N GLU A 277 -2.81 -3.03 17.53
CA GLU A 277 -3.07 -4.44 17.83
C GLU A 277 -3.53 -5.17 16.57
N ASP A 278 -2.91 -6.28 16.28
CA ASP A 278 -3.18 -7.14 15.12
C ASP A 278 -3.67 -8.54 15.50
N ASP A 279 -3.62 -8.88 16.80
CA ASP A 279 -4.09 -10.16 17.33
C ASP A 279 -5.52 -10.02 17.88
N PRO A 280 -6.54 -10.63 17.23
CA PRO A 280 -7.92 -10.51 17.66
C PRO A 280 -8.20 -11.16 19.01
N THR A 281 -7.50 -12.24 19.35
CA THR A 281 -7.63 -12.90 20.65
C THR A 281 -7.09 -12.01 21.75
N ARG A 282 -5.93 -11.40 21.54
CA ARG A 282 -5.37 -10.43 22.49
C ARG A 282 -6.24 -9.19 22.58
N TRP A 283 -6.78 -8.70 21.46
CA TRP A 283 -7.72 -7.56 21.46
C TRP A 283 -8.94 -7.85 22.32
N ARG A 284 -9.53 -9.04 22.22
CA ARG A 284 -10.68 -9.44 23.00
C ARG A 284 -10.36 -9.64 24.48
N ASP A 285 -9.33 -10.43 24.80
CA ASP A 285 -9.09 -10.98 26.14
C ASP A 285 -7.85 -10.42 26.83
N GLY A 286 -6.87 -9.89 26.09
CA GLY A 286 -5.55 -9.52 26.60
C GLY A 286 -5.50 -8.23 27.43
N TYR A 287 -6.54 -7.40 27.36
CA TYR A 287 -6.57 -6.07 27.98
C TYR A 287 -7.22 -6.04 29.37
N GLY A 288 -7.22 -7.17 30.09
CA GLY A 288 -7.71 -7.28 31.48
C GLY A 288 -6.69 -6.90 32.57
N PHE A 289 -5.55 -6.29 32.23
CA PHE A 289 -4.50 -5.95 33.21
C PHE A 289 -4.81 -4.67 34.01
N PRO A 290 -4.13 -4.41 35.17
CA PRO A 290 -4.48 -3.32 36.09
C PRO A 290 -4.52 -1.92 35.44
N ALA A 291 -3.57 -1.58 34.57
CA ALA A 291 -3.53 -0.26 33.93
C ALA A 291 -4.74 -0.02 32.99
N ALA A 292 -5.24 -1.06 32.31
CA ALA A 292 -6.44 -0.98 31.50
C ALA A 292 -7.70 -0.87 32.37
N ARG A 293 -7.80 -1.69 33.44
CA ARG A 293 -8.96 -1.67 34.36
C ARG A 293 -9.12 -0.35 35.11
N ASN A 294 -8.04 0.33 35.44
CA ASN A 294 -8.06 1.60 36.17
C ASN A 294 -8.05 2.84 35.26
N GLY A 295 -8.25 2.65 33.94
CA GLY A 295 -8.39 3.74 32.99
C GLY A 295 -7.10 4.42 32.56
N ARG A 296 -5.92 3.90 32.91
CA ARG A 296 -4.63 4.44 32.43
C ARG A 296 -4.29 4.02 31.01
N VAL A 297 -4.96 3.02 30.48
CA VAL A 297 -4.89 2.57 29.08
C VAL A 297 -6.28 2.64 28.48
N SER A 298 -6.40 3.34 27.35
CA SER A 298 -7.59 3.42 26.51
C SER A 298 -7.45 2.48 25.33
N ARG A 299 -8.58 1.92 24.88
CA ARG A 299 -8.68 1.17 23.63
C ARG A 299 -9.68 1.84 22.69
N ALA A 300 -9.39 1.82 21.40
CA ALA A 300 -10.32 2.28 20.37
C ALA A 300 -10.20 1.41 19.12
N ALA A 301 -11.35 1.17 18.48
CA ALA A 301 -11.40 0.67 17.11
C ALA A 301 -11.64 1.89 16.22
N LEU A 302 -10.60 2.30 15.48
CA LEU A 302 -10.66 3.47 14.61
C LEU A 302 -11.00 3.05 13.20
N PRO A 303 -12.04 3.64 12.58
CA PRO A 303 -12.26 3.45 11.15
C PRO A 303 -11.08 4.02 10.37
N TYR A 304 -10.69 3.35 9.30
CA TYR A 304 -9.77 3.90 8.32
C TYR A 304 -10.26 3.55 6.92
N GLY A 305 -10.13 4.52 6.01
CA GLY A 305 -10.78 4.45 4.69
C GLY A 305 -9.90 3.89 3.59
N LEU A 306 -8.74 3.31 3.93
CA LEU A 306 -7.91 2.65 2.93
C LEU A 306 -8.60 1.38 2.42
N PRO A 307 -8.51 1.09 1.11
CA PRO A 307 -8.93 -0.20 0.59
C PRO A 307 -8.22 -1.32 1.34
N LYS A 308 -8.96 -2.35 1.72
CA LYS A 308 -8.42 -3.43 2.57
C LYS A 308 -7.45 -4.35 1.83
N GLY A 309 -7.38 -4.21 0.50
CA GLY A 309 -6.61 -5.13 -0.31
C GLY A 309 -7.16 -6.55 -0.20
N ILE A 310 -6.33 -7.52 -0.53
CA ILE A 310 -6.71 -8.91 -0.42
C ILE A 310 -5.53 -9.76 0.04
N SER A 311 -5.81 -10.68 0.97
CA SER A 311 -4.94 -11.79 1.30
C SER A 311 -5.64 -13.09 0.95
N GLY A 312 -4.92 -14.08 0.48
CA GLY A 312 -5.52 -15.34 0.06
C GLY A 312 -4.52 -16.46 -0.15
N PHE A 313 -5.04 -17.69 -0.21
CA PHE A 313 -4.25 -18.79 -0.76
C PHE A 313 -4.18 -18.59 -2.28
N ALA A 314 -3.00 -18.25 -2.78
CA ALA A 314 -2.72 -17.99 -4.17
C ALA A 314 -2.51 -19.31 -4.92
N PHE A 315 -3.29 -19.54 -5.96
CA PHE A 315 -3.09 -20.63 -6.89
C PHE A 315 -1.96 -20.28 -7.86
N ASN A 316 -0.95 -21.11 -7.97
CA ASN A 316 0.03 -20.96 -9.04
C ASN A 316 -0.54 -21.56 -10.35
N THR A 317 -1.14 -20.71 -11.18
CA THR A 317 -1.79 -21.15 -12.44
C THR A 317 -0.82 -21.68 -13.50
N ARG A 318 0.49 -21.60 -13.25
CA ARG A 318 1.53 -22.29 -14.05
C ARG A 318 1.49 -23.81 -13.83
N ARG A 319 0.87 -24.25 -12.74
CA ARG A 319 0.63 -25.67 -12.46
C ARG A 319 -0.63 -26.14 -13.20
N PRO A 320 -0.59 -27.19 -14.03
CA PRO A 320 -1.73 -27.64 -14.83
C PRO A 320 -3.01 -27.92 -14.03
N ILE A 321 -2.88 -28.37 -12.78
CA ILE A 321 -4.01 -28.65 -11.87
C ILE A 321 -4.83 -27.39 -11.54
N PHE A 322 -4.23 -26.21 -11.67
CA PHE A 322 -4.87 -24.91 -11.43
C PHE A 322 -5.12 -24.10 -12.69
N ALA A 323 -4.99 -24.66 -13.87
CA ALA A 323 -5.19 -23.95 -15.12
C ALA A 323 -6.66 -23.52 -15.35
N ASP A 324 -7.63 -24.39 -15.00
CA ASP A 324 -9.06 -24.11 -15.14
C ASP A 324 -9.61 -23.27 -13.98
N ALA A 325 -10.28 -22.16 -14.30
CA ALA A 325 -10.88 -21.27 -13.30
C ALA A 325 -11.97 -21.96 -12.47
N ARG A 326 -12.72 -22.92 -13.05
CA ARG A 326 -13.76 -23.68 -12.35
C ARG A 326 -13.14 -24.59 -11.28
N ALA A 327 -11.98 -25.19 -11.56
CA ALA A 327 -11.25 -25.95 -10.57
C ALA A 327 -10.82 -25.04 -9.40
N ARG A 328 -10.31 -23.84 -9.68
CA ARG A 328 -9.93 -22.88 -8.64
C ARG A 328 -11.14 -22.41 -7.82
N GLU A 329 -12.29 -22.13 -8.47
CA GLU A 329 -13.53 -21.78 -7.78
C GLU A 329 -14.04 -22.93 -6.90
N GLY A 330 -14.03 -24.16 -7.41
CA GLY A 330 -14.41 -25.35 -6.65
C GLY A 330 -13.57 -25.53 -5.37
N LEU A 331 -12.25 -25.41 -5.51
CA LEU A 331 -11.34 -25.43 -4.36
C LEU A 331 -11.59 -24.26 -3.40
N ALA A 332 -11.77 -23.03 -3.91
CA ALA A 332 -12.04 -21.86 -3.09
C ALA A 332 -13.37 -21.95 -2.31
N THR A 333 -14.35 -22.67 -2.85
CA THR A 333 -15.66 -22.91 -2.21
C THR A 333 -15.52 -23.72 -0.92
N MET A 334 -14.46 -24.54 -0.80
CA MET A 334 -14.22 -25.36 0.42
C MET A 334 -13.57 -24.59 1.57
N PHE A 335 -13.28 -23.28 1.41
CA PHE A 335 -12.77 -22.47 2.51
C PHE A 335 -13.94 -21.99 3.40
N ASP A 336 -14.12 -22.63 4.53
CA ASP A 336 -15.18 -22.32 5.50
C ASP A 336 -14.75 -21.13 6.38
N PHE A 337 -15.02 -19.91 5.88
CA PHE A 337 -14.66 -18.69 6.59
C PHE A 337 -15.41 -18.55 7.92
N GLU A 338 -16.70 -18.87 7.96
CA GLU A 338 -17.55 -18.69 9.13
C GLU A 338 -17.03 -19.54 10.30
N TRP A 339 -16.73 -20.83 10.06
CA TRP A 339 -16.15 -21.69 11.08
C TRP A 339 -14.75 -21.21 11.51
N ILE A 340 -13.90 -20.83 10.57
CA ILE A 340 -12.53 -20.34 10.84
C ILE A 340 -12.60 -19.06 11.66
N ASN A 341 -13.44 -18.10 11.28
CA ASN A 341 -13.55 -16.81 11.97
C ASN A 341 -14.03 -16.98 13.41
N ALA A 342 -15.06 -17.79 13.62
CA ALA A 342 -15.60 -18.08 14.95
C ALA A 342 -14.61 -18.84 15.85
N ASN A 343 -13.96 -19.88 15.33
CA ASN A 343 -13.16 -20.78 16.16
C ASN A 343 -11.69 -20.37 16.31
N LEU A 344 -11.10 -19.69 15.32
CA LEU A 344 -9.70 -19.27 15.38
C LEU A 344 -9.54 -17.77 15.69
N TYR A 345 -10.53 -16.93 15.34
CA TYR A 345 -10.39 -15.48 15.37
C TYR A 345 -11.50 -14.73 16.11
N ALA A 346 -12.35 -15.44 16.84
CA ALA A 346 -13.38 -14.84 17.70
C ALA A 346 -14.33 -13.88 16.98
N ASP A 347 -14.71 -14.20 15.74
CA ASP A 347 -15.57 -13.39 14.85
C ASP A 347 -15.05 -11.98 14.54
N ALA A 348 -13.73 -11.78 14.63
CA ALA A 348 -13.12 -10.47 14.52
C ALA A 348 -12.99 -9.93 13.10
N TYR A 349 -13.09 -10.79 12.08
CA TYR A 349 -12.78 -10.45 10.71
C TYR A 349 -14.01 -10.44 9.80
N LYS A 350 -13.83 -9.77 8.63
CA LYS A 350 -14.76 -9.81 7.50
C LYS A 350 -14.15 -10.57 6.34
N ARG A 351 -14.97 -11.38 5.63
CA ARG A 351 -14.54 -12.08 4.42
C ARG A 351 -14.20 -11.09 3.31
N SER A 352 -13.05 -11.24 2.68
CA SER A 352 -12.67 -10.45 1.51
C SER A 352 -13.51 -10.83 0.29
N LYS A 353 -13.97 -9.82 -0.47
CA LYS A 353 -14.85 -9.96 -1.65
C LYS A 353 -14.26 -9.29 -2.90
N SER A 354 -13.17 -8.52 -2.75
CA SER A 354 -12.59 -7.70 -3.80
C SER A 354 -11.10 -7.49 -3.51
N PHE A 355 -10.32 -7.20 -4.55
CA PHE A 355 -8.93 -6.81 -4.40
C PHE A 355 -8.77 -5.38 -3.84
N PHE A 356 -9.88 -4.62 -3.82
CA PHE A 356 -9.96 -3.25 -3.31
C PHE A 356 -11.09 -3.09 -2.28
N ASP A 357 -11.30 -4.10 -1.45
CA ASP A 357 -12.45 -4.20 -0.55
C ASP A 357 -12.59 -2.99 0.39
N ASP A 358 -13.84 -2.76 0.84
CA ASP A 358 -14.23 -1.66 1.75
C ASP A 358 -13.86 -0.26 1.20
N SER A 359 -13.90 -0.08 -0.13
CA SER A 359 -13.59 1.19 -0.79
C SER A 359 -14.48 1.46 -2.01
N GLU A 360 -14.38 2.67 -2.54
CA GLU A 360 -15.03 3.02 -3.81
C GLU A 360 -14.46 2.26 -5.01
N LEU A 361 -13.23 1.74 -4.90
CA LEU A 361 -12.54 1.01 -5.95
C LEU A 361 -13.02 -0.44 -6.11
N SER A 362 -13.75 -0.97 -5.12
CA SER A 362 -14.28 -2.33 -5.15
C SER A 362 -15.42 -2.47 -6.16
N ALA A 363 -15.36 -3.52 -7.00
CA ALA A 363 -16.44 -3.93 -7.90
C ALA A 363 -17.49 -4.82 -7.21
N ALA A 364 -17.18 -5.38 -6.03
CA ALA A 364 -18.05 -6.33 -5.33
C ALA A 364 -19.40 -5.69 -4.96
N GLY A 365 -20.50 -6.41 -5.26
CA GLY A 365 -21.86 -5.95 -4.98
C GLY A 365 -22.37 -4.80 -5.85
N ARG A 366 -21.64 -4.42 -6.92
CA ARG A 366 -21.99 -3.31 -7.82
C ARG A 366 -22.07 -3.78 -9.25
N PRO A 367 -23.18 -3.52 -9.97
CA PRO A 367 -23.23 -3.73 -11.43
C PRO A 367 -22.18 -2.87 -12.13
N ALA A 368 -21.64 -3.36 -13.25
CA ALA A 368 -20.67 -2.63 -14.04
C ALA A 368 -21.30 -1.34 -14.61
N SER A 369 -20.64 -0.21 -14.37
CA SER A 369 -21.02 1.09 -14.90
C SER A 369 -20.85 1.15 -16.43
N PRO A 370 -21.45 2.14 -17.12
CA PRO A 370 -21.23 2.32 -18.56
C PRO A 370 -19.76 2.45 -18.95
N LYS A 371 -18.94 3.14 -18.15
CA LYS A 371 -17.48 3.28 -18.37
C LYS A 371 -16.75 1.93 -18.23
N GLU A 372 -17.06 1.15 -17.19
CA GLU A 372 -16.51 -0.21 -17.02
C GLU A 372 -16.89 -1.12 -18.18
N ARG A 373 -18.17 -1.07 -18.64
CA ARG A 373 -18.65 -1.82 -19.80
C ARG A 373 -17.90 -1.46 -21.07
N ALA A 374 -17.65 -0.18 -21.31
CA ALA A 374 -16.89 0.30 -22.47
C ALA A 374 -15.44 -0.20 -22.46
N LEU A 375 -14.77 -0.16 -21.29
CA LEU A 375 -13.40 -0.67 -21.12
C LEU A 375 -13.30 -2.19 -21.35
N LEU A 376 -14.31 -2.95 -20.94
CA LEU A 376 -14.34 -4.42 -21.04
C LEU A 376 -14.89 -4.94 -22.37
N ALA A 377 -15.57 -4.08 -23.17
CA ALA A 377 -16.18 -4.47 -24.44
C ALA A 377 -15.22 -5.15 -25.45
N PRO A 378 -13.93 -4.76 -25.55
CA PRO A 378 -12.97 -5.46 -26.41
C PRO A 378 -12.65 -6.90 -25.99
N PHE A 379 -13.06 -7.32 -24.78
CA PHE A 379 -12.69 -8.60 -24.16
C PHE A 379 -13.95 -9.42 -23.79
N PRO A 380 -14.78 -9.82 -24.75
CA PRO A 380 -16.01 -10.55 -24.48
C PRO A 380 -15.72 -11.86 -23.74
N GLY A 381 -16.50 -12.14 -22.68
CA GLY A 381 -16.34 -13.35 -21.86
C GLY A 381 -15.16 -13.33 -20.86
N ALA A 382 -14.35 -12.26 -20.81
CA ALA A 382 -13.27 -12.16 -19.84
C ALA A 382 -13.78 -11.93 -18.40
N VAL A 383 -14.95 -11.35 -18.24
CA VAL A 383 -15.64 -11.18 -16.97
C VAL A 383 -16.90 -12.04 -16.97
N ARG A 384 -17.10 -12.82 -15.93
CA ARG A 384 -18.29 -13.68 -15.73
C ARG A 384 -19.53 -12.82 -15.45
N ASP A 385 -20.68 -13.21 -15.98
CA ASP A 385 -21.92 -12.41 -15.94
C ASP A 385 -22.38 -12.04 -14.54
N ASP A 386 -22.27 -12.94 -13.55
CA ASP A 386 -22.66 -12.66 -12.19
C ASP A 386 -21.73 -11.65 -11.47
N ILE A 387 -20.42 -11.65 -11.83
CA ILE A 387 -19.45 -10.65 -11.39
C ILE A 387 -19.70 -9.32 -12.12
N PHE A 388 -20.04 -9.38 -13.41
CA PHE A 388 -20.37 -8.22 -14.22
C PHE A 388 -21.58 -7.46 -13.69
N GLU A 389 -22.59 -8.22 -13.23
CA GLU A 389 -23.83 -7.69 -12.65
C GLU A 389 -23.73 -7.45 -11.12
N GLY A 390 -22.57 -7.66 -10.51
CA GLY A 390 -22.34 -7.45 -9.08
C GLY A 390 -23.07 -8.42 -8.17
N ARG A 391 -23.54 -9.55 -8.68
CA ARG A 391 -24.27 -10.57 -7.89
C ARG A 391 -23.36 -11.58 -7.21
N TRP A 392 -22.15 -11.75 -7.72
CA TRP A 392 -21.19 -12.69 -7.14
C TRP A 392 -20.70 -12.23 -5.79
N ALA A 393 -20.60 -13.18 -4.87
CA ALA A 393 -19.91 -13.05 -3.59
C ALA A 393 -19.27 -14.39 -3.23
N PRO A 394 -18.21 -14.42 -2.41
CA PRO A 394 -17.72 -15.65 -1.84
C PRO A 394 -18.85 -16.40 -1.13
N PRO A 395 -18.90 -17.74 -1.24
CA PRO A 395 -19.95 -18.51 -0.57
C PRO A 395 -19.87 -18.34 0.94
N VAL A 396 -21.05 -18.29 1.58
CA VAL A 396 -21.22 -18.27 3.03
C VAL A 396 -21.56 -19.68 3.48
N SER A 397 -20.82 -20.22 4.46
CA SER A 397 -21.07 -21.55 5.01
C SER A 397 -22.08 -21.50 6.16
N ASP A 398 -22.55 -22.68 6.57
CA ASP A 398 -23.40 -22.83 7.77
C ASP A 398 -22.60 -22.70 9.09
N GLY A 399 -21.30 -22.49 9.03
CA GLY A 399 -20.40 -22.37 10.18
C GLY A 399 -20.11 -23.67 10.91
N SER A 400 -20.60 -24.80 10.42
CA SER A 400 -20.43 -26.12 11.07
C SER A 400 -19.03 -26.71 10.89
N GLY A 401 -18.22 -26.17 9.97
CA GLY A 401 -17.00 -26.79 9.47
C GLY A 401 -17.28 -28.03 8.62
N ARG A 402 -18.53 -28.32 8.25
CA ARG A 402 -18.96 -29.53 7.54
C ARG A 402 -20.13 -29.30 6.57
N ASP A 403 -20.17 -28.10 6.00
CA ASP A 403 -21.24 -27.71 5.08
C ASP A 403 -21.31 -28.63 3.86
N ARG A 404 -22.41 -29.41 3.77
CA ARG A 404 -22.64 -30.37 2.69
C ARG A 404 -23.08 -29.70 1.40
N ALA A 405 -23.72 -28.54 1.48
CA ALA A 405 -24.18 -27.81 0.30
C ALA A 405 -22.97 -27.20 -0.44
N LEU A 406 -22.03 -26.60 0.31
CA LEU A 406 -20.78 -26.12 -0.25
C LEU A 406 -19.91 -27.25 -0.82
N ALA A 407 -19.82 -28.39 -0.13
CA ALA A 407 -19.10 -29.55 -0.63
C ALA A 407 -19.67 -30.06 -1.96
N ARG A 408 -20.99 -30.11 -2.10
CA ARG A 408 -21.67 -30.49 -3.36
C ARG A 408 -21.35 -29.48 -4.46
N LYS A 409 -21.53 -28.19 -4.20
CA LYS A 409 -21.20 -27.13 -5.17
C LYS A 409 -19.73 -27.20 -5.63
N ALA A 410 -18.81 -27.46 -4.71
CA ALA A 410 -17.39 -27.63 -5.04
C ALA A 410 -17.17 -28.82 -5.96
N LEU A 411 -17.82 -29.98 -5.68
CA LEU A 411 -17.73 -31.18 -6.50
C LEU A 411 -18.32 -30.94 -7.91
N ASP A 412 -19.45 -30.24 -8.03
CA ASP A 412 -20.06 -29.90 -9.32
C ASP A 412 -19.10 -29.05 -10.17
N LEU A 413 -18.47 -28.01 -9.60
CA LEU A 413 -17.48 -27.17 -10.28
C LEU A 413 -16.22 -27.96 -10.70
N LEU A 414 -15.76 -28.86 -9.83
CA LEU A 414 -14.61 -29.72 -10.12
C LEU A 414 -14.95 -30.75 -11.21
N ALA A 415 -16.18 -31.27 -11.24
CA ALA A 415 -16.65 -32.15 -12.32
C ALA A 415 -16.70 -31.42 -13.66
N GLU A 416 -17.16 -30.17 -13.69
CA GLU A 416 -17.12 -29.31 -14.89
C GLU A 416 -15.68 -29.01 -15.34
N ALA A 417 -14.71 -29.01 -14.42
CA ALA A 417 -13.29 -28.87 -14.70
C ALA A 417 -12.61 -30.21 -15.09
N GLY A 418 -13.39 -31.31 -15.18
CA GLY A 418 -12.92 -32.62 -15.63
C GLY A 418 -12.40 -33.55 -14.54
N TYR A 419 -12.69 -33.25 -13.25
CA TYR A 419 -12.33 -34.15 -12.13
C TYR A 419 -13.53 -35.01 -11.72
N THR A 420 -13.28 -36.28 -11.44
CA THR A 420 -14.30 -37.23 -10.96
C THR A 420 -13.82 -38.01 -9.74
N LEU A 421 -14.75 -38.47 -8.90
CA LEU A 421 -14.42 -39.32 -7.76
C LEU A 421 -14.04 -40.75 -8.23
N SER A 422 -12.85 -41.18 -7.82
CA SER A 422 -12.38 -42.55 -7.95
C SER A 422 -12.07 -43.10 -6.55
N GLY A 423 -12.97 -43.89 -6.01
CA GLY A 423 -12.93 -44.22 -4.59
C GLY A 423 -13.10 -42.98 -3.70
N ALA A 424 -12.15 -42.72 -2.82
CA ALA A 424 -12.13 -41.57 -1.93
C ALA A 424 -11.35 -40.35 -2.48
N ARG A 425 -10.86 -40.40 -3.73
CA ARG A 425 -10.01 -39.34 -4.31
C ARG A 425 -10.63 -38.73 -5.56
N LEU A 426 -10.44 -37.44 -5.73
CA LEU A 426 -10.72 -36.75 -7.00
C LEU A 426 -9.55 -36.97 -7.96
N VAL A 427 -9.87 -37.40 -9.18
CA VAL A 427 -8.89 -37.67 -10.24
C VAL A 427 -9.28 -36.97 -11.54
N ASP A 428 -8.29 -36.61 -12.36
CA ASP A 428 -8.53 -36.12 -13.72
C ASP A 428 -8.86 -37.26 -14.69
N ALA A 429 -9.13 -36.94 -15.95
CA ALA A 429 -9.44 -37.91 -17.02
C ALA A 429 -8.34 -38.95 -17.26
N ARG A 430 -7.11 -38.72 -16.76
CA ARG A 430 -5.96 -39.65 -16.85
C ARG A 430 -5.78 -40.46 -15.57
N GLY A 431 -6.70 -40.35 -14.60
CA GLY A 431 -6.61 -41.02 -13.31
C GLY A 431 -5.61 -40.38 -12.33
N ARG A 432 -5.05 -39.21 -12.63
CA ARG A 432 -4.10 -38.52 -11.74
C ARG A 432 -4.89 -37.80 -10.63
N PRO A 433 -4.50 -37.96 -9.37
CA PRO A 433 -5.20 -37.33 -8.26
C PRO A 433 -5.01 -35.82 -8.24
N LEU A 434 -6.01 -35.10 -7.71
CA LEU A 434 -5.94 -33.67 -7.43
C LEU A 434 -5.24 -33.46 -6.07
N ASP A 435 -3.92 -33.51 -6.11
CA ASP A 435 -3.06 -33.37 -4.94
C ASP A 435 -2.11 -32.19 -5.15
N PHE A 436 -1.86 -31.40 -4.09
CA PHE A 436 -0.94 -30.26 -4.15
C PHE A 436 -0.39 -29.89 -2.78
N GLU A 437 0.67 -29.07 -2.77
CA GLU A 437 1.31 -28.53 -1.56
C GLU A 437 0.80 -27.12 -1.26
N ILE A 438 0.49 -26.86 0.03
CA ILE A 438 0.27 -25.50 0.55
C ILE A 438 1.53 -25.09 1.33
N LEU A 439 2.27 -24.13 0.80
CA LEU A 439 3.49 -23.64 1.40
C LEU A 439 3.18 -22.52 2.40
N VAL A 440 3.67 -22.66 3.63
CA VAL A 440 3.48 -21.72 4.73
C VAL A 440 4.80 -21.44 5.45
N LYS A 441 4.91 -20.27 6.13
CA LYS A 441 6.15 -19.78 6.72
C LYS A 441 6.12 -19.54 8.23
N ASN A 442 4.95 -19.68 8.85
CA ASN A 442 4.76 -19.52 10.29
C ASN A 442 3.58 -20.36 10.79
N LEU A 443 3.49 -20.51 12.11
CA LEU A 443 2.48 -21.35 12.76
C LEU A 443 1.05 -20.84 12.56
N GLN A 444 0.84 -19.54 12.39
CA GLN A 444 -0.50 -18.99 12.16
C GLN A 444 -1.00 -19.35 10.76
N GLU A 445 -0.14 -19.23 9.75
CA GLU A 445 -0.44 -19.68 8.39
C GLU A 445 -0.64 -21.19 8.33
N GLU A 446 0.17 -21.96 9.07
CA GLU A 446 0.05 -23.42 9.15
C GLU A 446 -1.31 -23.83 9.73
N GLN A 447 -1.73 -23.24 10.85
CA GLN A 447 -3.03 -23.52 11.47
C GLN A 447 -4.20 -23.24 10.52
N LEU A 448 -4.15 -22.11 9.80
CA LEU A 448 -5.14 -21.73 8.81
C LEU A 448 -5.18 -22.72 7.63
N ALA A 449 -4.00 -23.10 7.11
CA ALA A 449 -3.87 -24.03 6.00
C ALA A 449 -4.32 -25.44 6.36
N LEU A 450 -4.06 -25.90 7.59
CA LEU A 450 -4.54 -27.21 8.09
C LEU A 450 -6.06 -27.24 8.18
N ALA A 451 -6.71 -26.17 8.65
CA ALA A 451 -8.17 -26.08 8.68
C ALA A 451 -8.76 -26.15 7.26
N TYR A 452 -8.15 -25.47 6.28
CA TYR A 452 -8.57 -25.52 4.89
C TYR A 452 -8.31 -26.91 4.27
N SER A 453 -7.14 -27.50 4.48
CA SER A 453 -6.76 -28.84 4.00
C SER A 453 -7.74 -29.93 4.51
N ALA A 454 -8.16 -29.83 5.77
CA ALA A 454 -9.15 -30.75 6.35
C ALA A 454 -10.52 -30.68 5.62
N ASN A 455 -10.94 -29.51 5.17
CA ASN A 455 -12.16 -29.37 4.37
C ASN A 455 -11.99 -29.92 2.95
N LEU A 456 -10.84 -29.70 2.30
CA LEU A 456 -10.53 -30.24 0.99
C LEU A 456 -10.50 -31.78 0.98
N ALA A 457 -9.97 -32.39 2.04
CA ALA A 457 -9.93 -33.85 2.18
C ALA A 457 -11.33 -34.51 2.14
N ARG A 458 -12.37 -33.78 2.53
CA ARG A 458 -13.77 -34.27 2.54
C ARG A 458 -14.36 -34.47 1.14
N ILE A 459 -13.80 -33.75 0.16
CA ILE A 459 -14.20 -33.87 -1.24
C ILE A 459 -13.19 -34.68 -2.05
N GLY A 460 -12.23 -35.37 -1.39
CA GLY A 460 -11.24 -36.24 -2.03
C GLY A 460 -10.03 -35.52 -2.62
N VAL A 461 -9.74 -34.28 -2.18
CA VAL A 461 -8.54 -33.53 -2.54
C VAL A 461 -7.51 -33.63 -1.42
N THR A 462 -6.25 -33.93 -1.77
CA THR A 462 -5.15 -33.96 -0.80
C THR A 462 -4.33 -32.66 -0.91
N ALA A 463 -4.45 -31.79 0.08
CA ALA A 463 -3.63 -30.57 0.20
C ALA A 463 -2.63 -30.76 1.35
N THR A 464 -1.34 -30.94 1.02
CA THR A 464 -0.29 -31.16 2.02
C THR A 464 0.27 -29.82 2.50
N VAL A 465 0.11 -29.51 3.77
CA VAL A 465 0.64 -28.29 4.37
C VAL A 465 2.13 -28.47 4.68
N ARG A 466 2.95 -27.52 4.24
CA ARG A 466 4.40 -27.57 4.45
C ARG A 466 4.92 -26.25 5.04
N LEU A 467 5.30 -26.32 6.30
CA LEU A 467 5.97 -25.22 7.00
C LEU A 467 7.48 -25.21 6.66
N ILE A 468 7.97 -24.06 6.20
CA ILE A 468 9.39 -23.82 5.93
C ILE A 468 9.82 -22.47 6.53
N ASP A 469 11.14 -22.27 6.63
CA ASP A 469 11.69 -20.99 7.09
C ASP A 469 11.48 -19.87 6.06
N GLU A 470 11.53 -18.61 6.54
CA GLU A 470 11.30 -17.42 5.72
C GLU A 470 12.26 -17.32 4.52
N VAL A 471 13.52 -17.70 4.67
CA VAL A 471 14.52 -17.61 3.58
C VAL A 471 14.17 -18.56 2.45
N GLN A 472 13.84 -19.82 2.78
CA GLN A 472 13.39 -20.81 1.81
C GLN A 472 12.05 -20.38 1.17
N PHE A 473 11.12 -19.87 1.99
CA PHE A 473 9.84 -19.38 1.50
C PHE A 473 10.02 -18.29 0.45
N GLN A 474 10.82 -17.24 0.73
CA GLN A 474 11.08 -16.17 -0.23
C GLN A 474 11.81 -16.65 -1.49
N ARG A 475 12.75 -17.59 -1.36
CA ARG A 475 13.44 -18.18 -2.51
C ARG A 475 12.49 -18.95 -3.42
N ARG A 476 11.61 -19.79 -2.84
CA ARG A 476 10.61 -20.56 -3.60
C ARG A 476 9.57 -19.63 -4.23
N ARG A 477 9.11 -18.62 -3.48
CA ARG A 477 8.19 -17.58 -3.99
C ARG A 477 8.79 -16.87 -5.22
N ALA A 478 10.02 -16.41 -5.12
CA ALA A 478 10.68 -15.66 -6.20
C ALA A 478 10.80 -16.48 -7.51
N ARG A 479 10.99 -17.80 -7.40
CA ARG A 479 11.11 -18.74 -8.53
C ARG A 479 9.79 -19.37 -8.95
N PHE A 480 8.67 -18.99 -8.31
CA PHE A 480 7.36 -19.62 -8.50
C PHE A 480 7.37 -21.16 -8.28
N ASP A 481 8.24 -21.64 -7.41
CA ASP A 481 8.38 -23.06 -7.06
C ASP A 481 7.48 -23.44 -5.89
N PHE A 482 6.18 -23.42 -6.13
CA PHE A 482 5.11 -23.80 -5.21
C PHE A 482 3.85 -24.16 -6.00
N ASP A 483 2.93 -24.87 -5.37
CA ASP A 483 1.60 -25.10 -5.93
C ASP A 483 0.63 -24.05 -5.40
N MET A 484 0.53 -23.91 -4.09
CA MET A 484 -0.27 -22.89 -3.40
C MET A 484 0.51 -22.28 -2.24
N MET A 485 0.30 -20.98 -1.97
CA MET A 485 0.88 -20.28 -0.83
C MET A 485 -0.02 -19.11 -0.42
N ILE A 486 0.16 -18.56 0.81
CA ILE A 486 -0.52 -17.34 1.17
C ILE A 486 0.19 -16.14 0.52
N GLY A 487 -0.57 -15.36 -0.24
CA GLY A 487 -0.17 -14.09 -0.80
C GLY A 487 -1.00 -12.94 -0.22
N SER A 488 -0.41 -11.74 -0.20
CA SER A 488 -1.09 -10.50 0.21
C SER A 488 -0.79 -9.40 -0.78
N TRP A 489 -1.85 -8.69 -1.18
CA TRP A 489 -1.77 -7.53 -2.06
C TRP A 489 -2.42 -6.34 -1.34
N ILE A 490 -1.58 -5.51 -0.75
CA ILE A 490 -2.02 -4.27 -0.11
C ILE A 490 -2.57 -3.35 -1.19
N ALA A 491 -3.77 -2.83 -0.99
CA ALA A 491 -4.36 -1.86 -1.90
C ALA A 491 -4.09 -0.43 -1.44
N SER A 492 -3.92 0.44 -2.42
CA SER A 492 -3.84 1.89 -2.26
C SER A 492 -5.17 2.52 -2.64
N PRO A 493 -5.55 3.69 -2.10
CA PRO A 493 -6.67 4.45 -2.61
C PRO A 493 -6.42 5.06 -4.01
N SER A 494 -5.18 4.95 -4.49
CA SER A 494 -4.75 5.32 -5.84
C SER A 494 -3.76 4.29 -6.36
N PRO A 495 -4.21 3.07 -6.74
CA PRO A 495 -3.35 2.08 -7.38
C PRO A 495 -2.79 2.61 -8.70
N GLY A 496 -1.53 2.28 -9.00
CA GLY A 496 -0.81 2.79 -10.15
C GLY A 496 0.09 1.75 -10.79
N ASN A 497 1.35 2.11 -11.04
CA ASN A 497 2.34 1.29 -11.74
C ASN A 497 2.68 -0.03 -11.03
N GLU A 498 2.44 -0.15 -9.73
CA GLU A 498 2.66 -1.40 -8.99
C GLU A 498 1.75 -2.54 -9.49
N GLN A 499 0.60 -2.22 -10.11
CA GLN A 499 -0.28 -3.22 -10.70
C GLN A 499 0.39 -3.99 -11.85
N ARG A 500 1.33 -3.35 -12.58
CA ARG A 500 2.14 -4.02 -13.62
C ARG A 500 2.92 -5.20 -13.04
N ASN A 501 3.59 -4.98 -11.90
CA ASN A 501 4.40 -6.02 -11.24
C ASN A 501 3.54 -7.10 -10.57
N ARG A 502 2.27 -6.80 -10.25
CA ARG A 502 1.37 -7.72 -9.55
C ARG A 502 0.56 -8.62 -10.47
N TRP A 503 0.15 -8.11 -11.67
CA TRP A 503 -0.88 -8.76 -12.45
C TRP A 503 -0.61 -8.80 -13.95
N SER A 504 0.39 -8.08 -14.49
CA SER A 504 0.63 -8.07 -15.94
C SER A 504 1.11 -9.44 -16.44
N SER A 505 0.82 -9.71 -17.71
CA SER A 505 1.31 -10.90 -18.41
C SER A 505 2.85 -10.98 -18.42
N ALA A 506 3.53 -9.83 -18.55
CA ALA A 506 4.99 -9.76 -18.48
C ALA A 506 5.51 -10.18 -17.11
N ALA A 507 4.87 -9.75 -16.03
CA ALA A 507 5.24 -10.11 -14.67
C ALA A 507 4.99 -11.61 -14.37
N ALA A 508 4.08 -12.26 -15.08
CA ALA A 508 3.80 -13.69 -14.90
C ALA A 508 5.02 -14.58 -15.16
N ALA A 509 5.94 -14.18 -16.04
CA ALA A 509 7.15 -14.92 -16.37
C ALA A 509 8.42 -14.35 -15.68
N MET A 510 8.30 -13.22 -14.94
CA MET A 510 9.45 -12.53 -14.36
C MET A 510 9.71 -13.04 -12.94
N GLU A 511 10.82 -13.72 -12.71
CA GLU A 511 11.25 -14.15 -11.38
C GLU A 511 11.31 -12.96 -10.42
N GLY A 512 10.86 -13.17 -9.19
CA GLY A 512 10.83 -12.13 -8.16
C GLY A 512 9.67 -11.17 -8.26
N SER A 513 8.84 -11.22 -9.32
CA SER A 513 7.64 -10.40 -9.42
C SER A 513 6.61 -10.74 -8.33
N TYR A 514 5.63 -9.86 -8.17
CA TYR A 514 4.49 -10.09 -7.27
C TYR A 514 3.30 -10.76 -7.98
N ASN A 515 3.44 -11.13 -9.27
CA ASN A 515 2.45 -11.95 -9.98
C ASN A 515 2.63 -13.43 -9.62
N ILE A 516 2.53 -13.73 -8.32
CA ILE A 516 2.72 -15.09 -7.81
C ILE A 516 1.66 -16.08 -8.32
N CYS A 517 0.48 -15.59 -8.65
CA CYS A 517 -0.60 -16.41 -9.23
C CYS A 517 -0.32 -16.85 -10.66
N GLY A 518 0.52 -16.12 -11.42
CA GLY A 518 0.73 -16.39 -12.83
C GLY A 518 -0.43 -15.89 -13.72
N ALA A 519 -1.12 -14.83 -13.30
CA ALA A 519 -2.15 -14.20 -14.11
C ALA A 519 -1.52 -13.67 -15.41
N ALA A 520 -2.07 -14.07 -16.57
CA ALA A 520 -1.62 -13.63 -17.87
C ALA A 520 -2.85 -13.47 -18.77
N SER A 521 -3.29 -12.22 -18.98
CA SER A 521 -4.49 -11.91 -19.73
C SER A 521 -4.36 -10.55 -20.42
N PRO A 522 -4.60 -10.46 -21.74
CA PRO A 522 -4.62 -9.18 -22.43
C PRO A 522 -5.65 -8.19 -21.86
N ALA A 523 -6.75 -8.68 -21.30
CA ALA A 523 -7.76 -7.84 -20.66
C ALA A 523 -7.21 -7.21 -19.38
N ILE A 524 -6.49 -7.98 -18.56
CA ILE A 524 -5.82 -7.45 -17.34
C ILE A 524 -4.77 -6.41 -17.73
N ASP A 525 -3.93 -6.70 -18.74
CA ASP A 525 -2.90 -5.76 -19.21
C ASP A 525 -3.51 -4.45 -19.70
N ALA A 526 -4.63 -4.52 -20.44
CA ALA A 526 -5.35 -3.34 -20.92
C ALA A 526 -5.94 -2.52 -19.76
N MET A 527 -6.51 -3.17 -18.73
CA MET A 527 -7.06 -2.44 -17.57
C MET A 527 -5.95 -1.81 -16.73
N ILE A 528 -4.80 -2.45 -16.57
CA ILE A 528 -3.64 -1.84 -15.92
C ILE A 528 -3.20 -0.58 -16.68
N ALA A 529 -3.16 -0.64 -18.02
CA ALA A 529 -2.83 0.53 -18.84
C ALA A 529 -3.86 1.64 -18.66
N ALA A 530 -5.16 1.30 -18.62
CA ALA A 530 -6.24 2.26 -18.40
C ALA A 530 -6.16 2.91 -17.00
N VAL A 531 -5.82 2.15 -15.96
CA VAL A 531 -5.60 2.68 -14.60
C VAL A 531 -4.50 3.72 -14.57
N VAL A 532 -3.37 3.44 -15.22
CA VAL A 532 -2.20 4.35 -15.24
C VAL A 532 -2.47 5.60 -16.07
N ALA A 533 -3.21 5.47 -17.17
CA ALA A 533 -3.52 6.56 -18.10
C ALA A 533 -4.72 7.42 -17.68
N ALA A 534 -5.49 7.03 -16.67
CA ALA A 534 -6.69 7.75 -16.25
C ALA A 534 -6.35 9.16 -15.75
N ARG A 535 -7.07 10.19 -16.24
CA ARG A 535 -6.84 11.59 -15.90
C ARG A 535 -7.77 12.12 -14.81
N ASP A 536 -9.02 11.70 -14.84
CA ASP A 536 -10.00 12.07 -13.82
C ASP A 536 -10.32 10.89 -12.89
N ARG A 537 -10.98 11.20 -11.75
CA ARG A 537 -11.28 10.19 -10.72
C ARG A 537 -12.28 9.15 -11.20
N ASP A 538 -13.26 9.55 -12.00
CA ASP A 538 -14.33 8.63 -12.46
C ASP A 538 -13.78 7.60 -13.43
N ASP A 539 -12.93 8.01 -14.39
CA ASP A 539 -12.26 7.10 -15.32
C ASP A 539 -11.32 6.17 -14.59
N PHE A 540 -10.59 6.70 -13.61
CA PHE A 540 -9.72 5.92 -12.75
C PHE A 540 -10.49 4.84 -11.96
N VAL A 541 -11.56 5.23 -11.27
CA VAL A 541 -12.42 4.30 -10.51
C VAL A 541 -13.01 3.22 -11.43
N ALA A 542 -13.46 3.61 -12.63
CA ALA A 542 -13.99 2.65 -13.60
C ALA A 542 -12.92 1.65 -14.07
N ALA A 543 -11.71 2.12 -14.36
CA ALA A 543 -10.60 1.25 -14.78
C ALA A 543 -10.18 0.28 -13.66
N VAL A 544 -10.09 0.76 -12.39
CA VAL A 544 -9.77 -0.11 -11.25
C VAL A 544 -10.85 -1.14 -11.01
N ARG A 545 -12.14 -0.76 -11.07
CA ARG A 545 -13.25 -1.72 -10.93
C ARG A 545 -13.28 -2.75 -12.07
N ALA A 546 -12.98 -2.33 -13.30
CA ALA A 546 -12.85 -3.26 -14.42
C ALA A 546 -11.71 -4.27 -14.20
N LEU A 547 -10.56 -3.82 -13.68
CA LEU A 547 -9.46 -4.69 -13.27
C LEU A 547 -9.89 -5.65 -12.14
N ASP A 548 -10.57 -5.16 -11.11
CA ASP A 548 -11.08 -5.97 -10.00
C ASP A 548 -12.02 -7.09 -10.48
N ARG A 549 -12.94 -6.78 -11.42
CA ARG A 549 -13.84 -7.79 -12.02
C ARG A 549 -13.09 -8.89 -12.77
N LEU A 550 -12.04 -8.54 -13.52
CA LEU A 550 -11.20 -9.51 -14.20
C LEU A 550 -10.45 -10.42 -13.21
N LEU A 551 -9.88 -9.83 -12.15
CA LEU A 551 -9.17 -10.58 -11.12
C LEU A 551 -10.11 -11.52 -10.36
N LEU A 552 -11.32 -11.06 -10.03
CA LEU A 552 -12.37 -11.88 -9.40
C LEU A 552 -12.81 -13.03 -10.33
N SER A 553 -13.01 -12.75 -11.63
CA SER A 553 -13.42 -13.77 -12.61
C SER A 553 -12.33 -14.83 -12.84
N GLY A 554 -11.07 -14.48 -12.59
CA GLY A 554 -9.96 -15.42 -12.70
C GLY A 554 -9.85 -16.41 -11.54
N PHE A 555 -10.49 -16.17 -10.40
CA PHE A 555 -10.37 -17.02 -9.20
C PHE A 555 -8.89 -17.35 -8.85
N TYR A 556 -8.02 -16.36 -8.95
CA TYR A 556 -6.57 -16.56 -8.74
C TYR A 556 -6.20 -16.88 -7.30
N ILE A 557 -7.09 -16.59 -6.36
CA ILE A 557 -6.88 -16.81 -4.92
C ILE A 557 -8.13 -17.37 -4.26
N VAL A 558 -7.95 -18.05 -3.14
CA VAL A 558 -8.98 -18.28 -2.13
C VAL A 558 -9.00 -17.05 -1.22
N PRO A 559 -9.99 -16.15 -1.30
CA PRO A 559 -9.98 -14.94 -0.48
C PRO A 559 -10.02 -15.28 0.99
N LEU A 560 -9.16 -14.65 1.78
CA LEU A 560 -9.19 -14.74 3.23
C LEU A 560 -10.10 -13.65 3.83
N PHE A 561 -9.57 -12.82 4.69
CA PHE A 561 -10.34 -11.87 5.48
C PHE A 561 -9.50 -10.65 5.87
N TYR A 562 -10.15 -9.62 6.39
CA TYR A 562 -9.52 -8.40 6.86
C TYR A 562 -10.18 -7.86 8.14
N SER A 563 -9.44 -7.04 8.91
CA SER A 563 -10.00 -6.22 9.98
C SER A 563 -10.62 -4.95 9.41
N LYS A 564 -11.88 -4.65 9.77
CA LYS A 564 -12.55 -3.43 9.32
C LYS A 564 -11.88 -2.17 9.86
N ASP A 565 -11.50 -2.20 11.13
CA ASP A 565 -10.99 -1.05 11.87
C ASP A 565 -9.55 -1.29 12.31
N GLN A 566 -8.82 -0.21 12.59
CA GLN A 566 -7.55 -0.29 13.31
C GLN A 566 -7.84 -0.41 14.80
N TRP A 567 -7.38 -1.49 15.41
CA TRP A 567 -7.44 -1.65 16.86
C TRP A 567 -6.23 -1.01 17.49
N ILE A 568 -6.46 0.04 18.27
CA ILE A 568 -5.39 0.76 18.95
C ILE A 568 -5.58 0.71 20.45
N ALA A 569 -4.47 0.55 21.16
CA ALA A 569 -4.39 0.71 22.60
C ALA A 569 -3.33 1.76 22.93
N TYR A 570 -3.64 2.69 23.82
CA TYR A 570 -2.77 3.80 24.10
C TYR A 570 -2.89 4.30 25.53
N SER A 571 -1.85 4.96 26.02
CA SER A 571 -1.87 5.65 27.32
C SER A 571 -2.96 6.72 27.33
N SER A 572 -3.83 6.74 28.33
CA SER A 572 -4.88 7.77 28.46
C SER A 572 -4.33 9.18 28.72
N SER A 573 -3.02 9.30 28.93
CA SER A 573 -2.33 10.59 28.94
C SER A 573 -2.03 11.16 27.54
N LEU A 574 -2.38 10.43 26.49
CA LEU A 574 -2.33 10.93 25.11
C LEU A 574 -3.69 11.53 24.71
N GLY A 575 -3.64 12.76 24.19
CA GLY A 575 -4.74 13.36 23.45
C GLY A 575 -4.61 13.12 21.96
N ARG A 576 -5.74 13.07 21.26
CA ARG A 576 -5.79 12.91 19.81
C ARG A 576 -6.91 13.78 19.21
N PRO A 577 -6.83 14.12 17.91
CA PRO A 577 -7.93 14.78 17.22
C PRO A 577 -9.20 13.90 17.20
N ASP A 578 -10.36 14.56 17.15
CA ASP A 578 -11.65 13.87 17.01
C ASP A 578 -11.78 13.19 15.63
N LYS A 579 -11.28 13.85 14.59
CA LYS A 579 -11.31 13.32 13.24
C LYS A 579 -10.16 12.33 13.04
N THR A 580 -10.49 11.11 12.65
CA THR A 580 -9.53 10.12 12.15
C THR A 580 -9.41 10.30 10.63
N PRO A 581 -8.20 10.51 10.08
CA PRO A 581 -8.03 10.67 8.65
C PRO A 581 -8.21 9.33 7.90
N LEU A 582 -8.26 9.41 6.56
CA LEU A 582 -8.38 8.25 5.67
C LEU A 582 -7.35 7.15 5.98
N PHE A 583 -6.13 7.53 6.37
CA PHE A 583 -5.04 6.61 6.69
C PHE A 583 -5.07 6.07 8.13
N GLY A 584 -6.09 6.40 8.93
CA GLY A 584 -6.22 5.92 10.32
C GLY A 584 -5.42 6.72 11.34
N ALA A 585 -4.92 6.08 12.37
CA ALA A 585 -4.18 6.74 13.45
C ALA A 585 -2.89 7.40 12.93
N THR A 586 -2.83 8.73 13.01
CA THR A 586 -1.71 9.56 12.57
C THR A 586 -1.08 10.20 13.80
N LEU A 587 -0.05 9.56 14.36
CA LEU A 587 0.56 9.95 15.65
C LEU A 587 1.21 11.33 15.61
N GLU A 588 1.56 11.84 14.45
CA GLU A 588 2.08 13.18 14.24
C GLU A 588 1.09 14.28 14.69
N SER A 589 -0.23 13.98 14.67
CA SER A 589 -1.29 14.89 15.12
C SER A 589 -1.66 14.75 16.59
N TRP A 590 -1.10 13.75 17.30
CA TRP A 590 -1.39 13.49 18.71
C TRP A 590 -0.53 14.35 19.63
N TRP A 591 -0.91 14.44 20.91
CA TRP A 591 -0.20 15.25 21.90
C TRP A 591 -0.21 14.60 23.29
N ARG A 592 0.65 15.08 24.19
CA ARG A 592 0.56 14.73 25.62
C ARG A 592 -0.50 15.63 26.26
N ALA A 593 -1.57 15.05 26.81
CA ALA A 593 -2.57 15.81 27.56
C ALA A 593 -1.93 16.45 28.79
N LYS A 594 -2.30 17.70 29.09
CA LYS A 594 -1.91 18.33 30.36
C LYS A 594 -2.60 17.56 31.49
N GLN A 595 -1.81 17.11 32.47
CA GLN A 595 -2.34 16.49 33.68
C GLN A 595 -3.06 17.50 34.53
#